data_06778aa83b87e936d8b1c00a65561917
#
_entry.id   06778aa83b87e936d8b1c00a65561917
#
_cell.length_a   1.000
_cell.length_b   1.000
_cell.length_c   1.000
_cell.angle_alpha   90.00
_cell.angle_beta   90.00
_cell.angle_gamma   90.00
#
_symmetry.space_group_name_H-M   'P 1'
#
loop_
_entity.id
_entity.type
_entity.pdbx_description
1 polymer ?
#
loop_
_entity_poly.entity_id
_entity_poly.type
_entity_poly.pdbx_seq_one_letter_code
_entity_poly.pdbx_strand_id
1 'polypeptide(L)'
;MSCSLWLRRLMSCAVFFLLLGVLPMGHAQTRALKYAGVNLAGAEFASSKKPGVLNKDYMYPASTDYSYFAGTGMNVIRLPILWERLQPAARGELDPAQLALVQQAVARAKASGMYLVLDIHNYSKYYGYKVGGPEVPLATFADLWRRLAVIFNSDNAVIFGLMNEPNNISASEWAGAAQAGIDAIRATGANNLILVPGALWTGAHSWHSLTSDGYSNATALASISDPLNRYAFEVHQYLDADSSGTSSVCVSETIGADRLRAFTEWLRTNNKRGFLGEFGTANNAVCNTALQGMLAYMENNADVWLGWTWWAAGAWWNTSYAYNVHPNKDGTDKPQMVILSPQAARATR
;
A
#
# COMPACT_ATOMS: atom_id res chain seq x y z
N MET A 1 -80.89 -34.20 -56.23
CA MET A 1 -80.14 -32.95 -56.44
C MET A 1 -79.40 -32.66 -55.14
N SER A 2 -78.18 -33.11 -55.03
CA SER A 2 -77.42 -32.94 -53.82
C SER A 2 -75.96 -32.79 -54.20
N CYS A 3 -75.37 -31.65 -53.82
CA CYS A 3 -74.01 -31.30 -54.12
C CYS A 3 -73.20 -31.43 -52.82
N SER A 4 -72.25 -32.32 -52.80
CA SER A 4 -71.38 -32.56 -51.66
C SER A 4 -70.04 -31.81 -51.81
N LEU A 5 -69.72 -30.96 -50.88
CA LEU A 5 -68.43 -30.25 -50.77
C LEU A 5 -67.46 -31.07 -49.91
N TRP A 6 -66.29 -31.32 -50.48
CA TRP A 6 -65.14 -31.91 -49.78
C TRP A 6 -64.25 -30.78 -49.17
N LEU A 7 -64.13 -30.73 -47.87
CA LEU A 7 -63.12 -29.88 -47.17
C LEU A 7 -61.77 -30.62 -47.07
N ARG A 8 -60.73 -30.07 -47.69
CA ARG A 8 -59.36 -30.46 -47.50
C ARG A 8 -58.76 -29.71 -46.28
N ARG A 9 -58.42 -30.47 -45.30
CA ARG A 9 -57.60 -29.94 -44.14
C ARG A 9 -56.15 -29.87 -44.57
N LEU A 10 -55.56 -28.68 -44.60
CA LEU A 10 -54.13 -28.43 -44.67
C LEU A 10 -53.54 -28.45 -43.22
N MET A 11 -52.73 -29.46 -42.94
CA MET A 11 -51.88 -29.44 -41.71
C MET A 11 -50.63 -28.56 -41.96
N SER A 12 -50.59 -27.40 -41.34
CA SER A 12 -49.41 -26.58 -41.31
C SER A 12 -48.49 -27.10 -40.15
N CYS A 13 -47.32 -27.69 -40.46
CA CYS A 13 -46.25 -27.97 -39.53
C CYS A 13 -45.53 -26.66 -39.25
N ALA A 14 -45.72 -26.10 -38.06
CA ALA A 14 -44.89 -25.01 -37.57
C ALA A 14 -43.60 -25.59 -37.00
N VAL A 15 -42.50 -25.36 -37.69
CA VAL A 15 -41.16 -25.69 -37.22
C VAL A 15 -40.72 -24.57 -36.29
N PHE A 16 -40.68 -24.83 -34.97
CA PHE A 16 -40.10 -23.93 -33.98
C PHE A 16 -38.57 -24.06 -34.04
N PHE A 17 -37.89 -23.08 -34.61
CA PHE A 17 -36.48 -22.91 -34.46
C PHE A 17 -36.20 -22.33 -33.05
N LEU A 18 -35.71 -23.15 -32.12
CA LEU A 18 -35.11 -22.68 -30.88
C LEU A 18 -33.77 -21.99 -31.22
N LEU A 19 -33.76 -20.68 -31.29
CA LEU A 19 -32.55 -19.89 -31.25
C LEU A 19 -31.98 -19.95 -29.83
N LEU A 20 -31.02 -20.88 -29.58
CA LEU A 20 -30.15 -20.84 -28.43
C LEU A 20 -29.27 -19.58 -28.55
N GLY A 21 -29.69 -18.51 -27.90
CA GLY A 21 -28.88 -17.32 -27.71
C GLY A 21 -27.63 -17.65 -26.88
N VAL A 22 -26.50 -17.75 -27.55
CA VAL A 22 -25.19 -17.76 -26.87
C VAL A 22 -25.03 -16.37 -26.23
N LEU A 23 -25.31 -16.27 -24.94
CA LEU A 23 -24.95 -15.08 -24.18
C LEU A 23 -23.43 -14.93 -24.28
N PRO A 24 -22.90 -13.77 -24.70
CA PRO A 24 -21.47 -13.56 -24.63
C PRO A 24 -21.05 -13.69 -23.17
N MET A 25 -20.17 -14.64 -22.87
CA MET A 25 -19.44 -14.65 -21.59
C MET A 25 -18.71 -13.30 -21.54
N GLY A 26 -19.26 -12.39 -20.75
CA GLY A 26 -18.59 -11.14 -20.45
C GLY A 26 -17.21 -11.49 -19.87
N HIS A 27 -16.16 -11.25 -20.63
CA HIS A 27 -14.81 -11.27 -20.09
C HIS A 27 -14.83 -10.24 -18.98
N ALA A 28 -14.75 -10.70 -17.73
CA ALA A 28 -14.50 -9.83 -16.61
C ALA A 28 -13.21 -9.07 -16.96
N GLN A 29 -13.34 -7.78 -17.24
CA GLN A 29 -12.21 -6.93 -17.54
C GLN A 29 -11.33 -6.96 -16.29
N THR A 30 -10.21 -7.68 -16.35
CA THR A 30 -9.24 -7.76 -15.25
C THR A 30 -8.81 -6.34 -14.96
N ARG A 31 -9.25 -5.79 -13.83
CA ARG A 31 -8.79 -4.47 -13.38
C ARG A 31 -7.31 -4.61 -13.06
N ALA A 32 -6.47 -3.84 -13.71
CA ALA A 32 -5.07 -3.76 -13.35
C ALA A 32 -4.93 -3.05 -12.00
N LEU A 33 -3.91 -3.40 -11.22
CA LEU A 33 -3.52 -2.65 -10.03
C LEU A 33 -3.20 -1.20 -10.44
N LYS A 34 -3.57 -0.25 -9.60
CA LYS A 34 -3.31 1.16 -9.87
C LYS A 34 -1.87 1.56 -9.56
N TYR A 35 -1.29 0.97 -8.54
CA TYR A 35 0.02 1.36 -8.03
C TYR A 35 0.96 0.16 -7.99
N ALA A 36 2.17 0.35 -8.46
CA ALA A 36 3.28 -0.59 -8.32
C ALA A 36 4.56 0.20 -8.11
N GLY A 37 5.34 -0.11 -7.08
CA GLY A 37 6.50 0.70 -6.78
C GLY A 37 7.43 0.14 -5.71
N VAL A 38 8.17 1.05 -5.09
CA VAL A 38 9.24 0.71 -4.16
C VAL A 38 9.29 1.68 -2.99
N ASN A 39 9.72 1.19 -1.84
CA ASN A 39 10.14 2.02 -0.71
C ASN A 39 11.54 2.55 -0.99
N LEU A 40 11.71 3.89 -1.07
CA LEU A 40 13.03 4.53 -1.12
C LEU A 40 13.43 4.91 0.29
N ALA A 41 14.05 3.97 0.99
CA ALA A 41 14.50 4.11 2.37
C ALA A 41 15.76 4.98 2.49
N GLY A 42 15.90 5.66 3.60
CA GLY A 42 17.05 6.52 3.90
C GLY A 42 16.73 7.72 4.76
N ALA A 43 15.58 8.37 4.59
CA ALA A 43 15.23 9.55 5.38
C ALA A 43 14.77 9.21 6.81
N GLU A 44 14.46 7.96 7.10
CA GLU A 44 14.16 7.41 8.43
C GLU A 44 15.39 6.83 9.15
N PHE A 45 16.51 6.63 8.44
CA PHE A 45 17.71 5.96 9.00
C PHE A 45 18.25 6.66 10.25
N ALA A 46 19.01 5.91 11.06
CA ALA A 46 19.53 6.36 12.37
C ALA A 46 18.45 7.02 13.24
N SER A 47 17.29 6.37 13.38
CA SER A 47 16.11 6.87 14.12
C SER A 47 16.39 7.19 15.61
N SER A 48 17.48 6.68 16.19
CA SER A 48 17.94 7.05 17.53
C SER A 48 18.57 8.45 17.61
N LYS A 49 19.03 9.00 16.47
CA LYS A 49 19.62 10.34 16.39
C LYS A 49 18.57 11.35 15.92
N LYS A 50 18.18 12.24 16.82
CA LYS A 50 17.10 13.22 16.60
C LYS A 50 17.64 14.64 16.87
N PRO A 51 17.69 15.52 15.85
CA PRO A 51 17.22 15.31 14.47
C PRO A 51 18.19 14.49 13.59
N GLY A 52 19.44 14.27 13.99
CA GLY A 52 20.48 13.69 13.13
C GLY A 52 21.04 14.70 12.11
N VAL A 53 21.99 14.26 11.31
CA VAL A 53 22.68 15.10 10.31
C VAL A 53 22.45 14.53 8.92
N LEU A 54 21.89 15.34 8.02
CA LEU A 54 21.67 14.99 6.62
C LEU A 54 23.00 14.57 5.95
N ASN A 55 22.93 13.52 5.12
CA ASN A 55 24.06 12.90 4.43
C ASN A 55 25.14 12.28 5.35
N LYS A 56 24.84 12.13 6.66
CA LYS A 56 25.68 11.44 7.63
C LYS A 56 24.88 10.38 8.41
N ASP A 57 23.73 10.75 8.93
CA ASP A 57 22.86 9.87 9.71
C ASP A 57 21.66 9.39 8.90
N TYR A 58 21.23 10.19 7.94
CA TYR A 58 20.12 9.89 7.04
C TYR A 58 20.31 10.61 5.70
N MET A 59 19.55 10.18 4.68
CA MET A 59 19.59 10.79 3.35
C MET A 59 18.22 10.78 2.69
N TYR A 60 17.98 11.72 1.77
CA TYR A 60 16.85 11.68 0.86
C TYR A 60 17.26 11.13 -0.50
N PRO A 61 16.37 10.40 -1.21
CA PRO A 61 16.67 9.82 -2.52
C PRO A 61 17.07 10.89 -3.55
N ALA A 62 18.04 10.57 -4.41
CA ALA A 62 18.44 11.41 -5.52
C ALA A 62 17.41 11.36 -6.66
N SER A 63 17.43 12.36 -7.58
CA SER A 63 16.52 12.36 -8.75
C SER A 63 16.70 11.13 -9.65
N THR A 64 17.93 10.61 -9.72
CA THR A 64 18.25 9.38 -10.46
C THR A 64 17.50 8.15 -9.95
N ASP A 65 17.21 8.07 -8.65
CA ASP A 65 16.48 6.95 -8.07
C ASP A 65 15.02 6.92 -8.59
N TYR A 66 14.37 8.08 -8.62
CA TYR A 66 13.01 8.21 -9.16
C TYR A 66 12.96 7.87 -10.66
N SER A 67 13.89 8.41 -11.46
CA SER A 67 13.92 8.15 -12.91
C SER A 67 14.23 6.68 -13.21
N TYR A 68 15.10 6.04 -12.44
CA TYR A 68 15.40 4.61 -12.58
C TYR A 68 14.13 3.77 -12.35
N PHE A 69 13.45 3.93 -11.21
CA PHE A 69 12.26 3.13 -10.91
C PHE A 69 11.09 3.44 -11.85
N ALA A 70 10.92 4.69 -12.28
CA ALA A 70 9.95 5.02 -13.32
C ALA A 70 10.25 4.30 -14.65
N GLY A 71 11.53 4.18 -15.02
CA GLY A 71 12.00 3.43 -16.19
C GLY A 71 11.71 1.92 -16.12
N THR A 72 11.58 1.34 -14.93
CA THR A 72 11.20 -0.07 -14.74
C THR A 72 9.69 -0.32 -14.79
N GLY A 73 8.89 0.71 -15.06
CA GLY A 73 7.43 0.63 -15.09
C GLY A 73 6.75 0.95 -13.76
N MET A 74 7.50 1.18 -12.69
CA MET A 74 6.95 1.59 -11.40
C MET A 74 6.37 3.00 -11.46
N ASN A 75 5.28 3.24 -10.73
CA ASN A 75 4.56 4.52 -10.75
C ASN A 75 4.30 5.12 -9.36
N VAL A 76 4.82 4.49 -8.29
CA VAL A 76 4.70 5.01 -6.93
C VAL A 76 5.99 4.78 -6.13
N ILE A 77 6.39 5.79 -5.36
CA ILE A 77 7.44 5.70 -4.35
C ILE A 77 6.79 5.80 -2.97
N ARG A 78 7.11 4.90 -2.04
CA ARG A 78 6.85 5.10 -0.62
C ARG A 78 8.11 5.67 -0.01
N LEU A 79 8.01 6.84 0.63
CA LEU A 79 9.12 7.58 1.23
C LEU A 79 8.97 7.53 2.75
N PRO A 80 9.71 6.64 3.44
CA PRO A 80 9.79 6.64 4.89
C PRO A 80 10.47 7.90 5.39
N ILE A 81 9.87 8.60 6.35
CA ILE A 81 10.46 9.77 7.03
C ILE A 81 10.21 9.71 8.53
N LEU A 82 11.12 10.25 9.31
CA LEU A 82 11.02 10.28 10.76
C LEU A 82 10.24 11.52 11.22
N TRP A 83 9.19 11.31 12.03
CA TRP A 83 8.31 12.39 12.54
C TRP A 83 9.11 13.47 13.27
N GLU A 84 10.01 13.06 14.17
CA GLU A 84 10.79 13.98 15.02
C GLU A 84 11.73 14.88 14.22
N ARG A 85 12.13 14.47 13.00
CA ARG A 85 12.88 15.35 12.09
C ARG A 85 12.00 16.40 11.48
N LEU A 86 10.80 15.96 11.06
CA LEU A 86 9.85 16.83 10.38
C LEU A 86 9.15 17.80 11.32
N GLN A 87 8.81 17.36 12.54
CA GLN A 87 8.17 18.18 13.58
C GLN A 87 8.92 17.97 14.91
N PRO A 88 9.97 18.75 15.18
CA PRO A 88 10.84 18.56 16.35
C PRO A 88 10.16 18.79 17.70
N ALA A 89 9.15 19.67 17.74
CA ALA A 89 8.36 19.94 18.92
C ALA A 89 6.91 19.46 18.72
N ALA A 90 6.35 18.80 19.73
CA ALA A 90 4.96 18.35 19.68
C ALA A 90 4.02 19.52 19.40
N ARG A 91 3.21 19.42 18.34
CA ARG A 91 2.32 20.49 17.86
C ARG A 91 3.00 21.81 17.47
N GLY A 92 4.34 21.79 17.37
CA GLY A 92 5.14 22.91 16.87
C GLY A 92 5.09 23.02 15.35
N GLU A 93 5.78 24.02 14.81
CA GLU A 93 5.95 24.18 13.37
C GLU A 93 6.79 23.04 12.80
N LEU A 94 6.54 22.69 11.52
CA LEU A 94 7.40 21.79 10.79
C LEU A 94 8.77 22.43 10.58
N ASP A 95 9.83 21.63 10.72
CA ASP A 95 11.18 22.09 10.42
C ASP A 95 11.27 22.49 8.94
N PRO A 96 11.63 23.75 8.63
CA PRO A 96 11.59 24.24 7.25
C PRO A 96 12.60 23.55 6.34
N ALA A 97 13.74 23.09 6.88
CA ALA A 97 14.75 22.39 6.08
C ALA A 97 14.28 20.97 5.73
N GLN A 98 13.68 20.25 6.69
CA GLN A 98 13.11 18.94 6.43
C GLN A 98 11.90 19.02 5.50
N LEU A 99 11.03 19.99 5.70
CA LEU A 99 9.89 20.22 4.81
C LEU A 99 10.36 20.47 3.37
N ALA A 100 11.40 21.28 3.18
CA ALA A 100 11.96 21.55 1.85
C ALA A 100 12.49 20.25 1.20
N LEU A 101 13.09 19.33 1.95
CA LEU A 101 13.54 18.04 1.45
C LEU A 101 12.36 17.13 1.03
N VAL A 102 11.29 17.11 1.82
CA VAL A 102 10.04 16.40 1.46
C VAL A 102 9.41 17.00 0.21
N GLN A 103 9.31 18.32 0.10
CA GLN A 103 8.80 18.99 -1.11
C GLN A 103 9.66 18.69 -2.35
N GLN A 104 10.99 18.62 -2.21
CA GLN A 104 11.88 18.20 -3.29
C GLN A 104 11.63 16.74 -3.69
N ALA A 105 11.43 15.83 -2.72
CA ALA A 105 11.09 14.45 -3.01
C ALA A 105 9.78 14.33 -3.79
N VAL A 106 8.75 15.06 -3.41
CA VAL A 106 7.49 15.15 -4.14
C VAL A 106 7.71 15.68 -5.56
N ALA A 107 8.49 16.77 -5.71
CA ALA A 107 8.78 17.34 -7.04
C ALA A 107 9.54 16.35 -7.95
N ARG A 108 10.49 15.58 -7.40
CA ARG A 108 11.24 14.54 -8.13
C ARG A 108 10.34 13.39 -8.56
N ALA A 109 9.45 12.90 -7.68
CA ALA A 109 8.47 11.88 -8.04
C ALA A 109 7.57 12.35 -9.18
N LYS A 110 7.03 13.56 -9.10
CA LYS A 110 6.18 14.14 -10.14
C LYS A 110 6.92 14.35 -11.46
N ALA A 111 8.16 14.81 -11.42
CA ALA A 111 9.00 14.97 -12.62
C ALA A 111 9.25 13.63 -13.34
N SER A 112 9.19 12.51 -12.59
CA SER A 112 9.30 11.15 -13.13
C SER A 112 7.92 10.50 -13.42
N GLY A 113 6.82 11.26 -13.33
CA GLY A 113 5.45 10.75 -13.55
C GLY A 113 4.96 9.79 -12.46
N MET A 114 5.51 9.87 -11.25
CA MET A 114 5.23 8.95 -10.15
C MET A 114 4.39 9.61 -9.05
N TYR A 115 3.61 8.79 -8.34
CA TYR A 115 3.01 9.13 -7.05
C TYR A 115 4.06 9.02 -5.93
N LEU A 116 3.81 9.70 -4.80
CA LEU A 116 4.62 9.57 -3.61
C LEU A 116 3.74 9.33 -2.39
N VAL A 117 3.96 8.20 -1.73
CA VAL A 117 3.40 7.94 -0.38
C VAL A 117 4.35 8.58 0.63
N LEU A 118 3.85 9.58 1.34
CA LEU A 118 4.53 10.20 2.46
C LEU A 118 4.24 9.35 3.70
N ASP A 119 5.21 8.56 4.14
CA ASP A 119 5.08 7.64 5.24
C ASP A 119 5.74 8.16 6.51
N ILE A 120 4.99 8.28 7.59
CA ILE A 120 5.52 8.59 8.92
C ILE A 120 6.04 7.30 9.57
N HIS A 121 7.35 7.09 9.50
CA HIS A 121 8.01 5.82 9.83
C HIS A 121 8.32 5.66 11.32
N ASN A 122 7.30 5.74 12.18
CA ASN A 122 7.48 5.94 13.62
C ASN A 122 6.82 4.89 14.54
N TYR A 123 6.24 3.80 14.00
CA TYR A 123 5.75 2.66 14.81
C TYR A 123 4.79 3.07 15.92
N SER A 124 3.86 3.99 15.66
CA SER A 124 2.93 4.61 16.63
C SER A 124 3.61 5.35 17.78
N LYS A 125 4.82 5.87 17.60
CA LYS A 125 5.57 6.58 18.64
C LYS A 125 6.07 7.94 18.15
N TYR A 126 6.25 8.85 19.11
CA TYR A 126 6.94 10.11 18.90
C TYR A 126 7.87 10.35 20.09
N TYR A 127 9.17 10.53 19.84
CA TYR A 127 10.24 10.51 20.85
C TYR A 127 10.18 9.30 21.79
N GLY A 128 9.74 8.14 21.28
CA GLY A 128 9.60 6.90 22.04
C GLY A 128 8.29 6.74 22.82
N TYR A 129 7.49 7.79 22.95
CA TYR A 129 6.20 7.77 23.64
C TYR A 129 5.08 7.36 22.70
N LYS A 130 4.15 6.54 23.20
CA LYS A 130 3.02 5.99 22.44
C LYS A 130 2.02 7.09 22.05
N VAL A 131 1.58 7.10 20.79
CA VAL A 131 0.46 7.92 20.33
C VAL A 131 -0.82 7.53 21.07
N GLY A 132 -1.56 8.52 21.53
CA GLY A 132 -2.74 8.34 22.40
C GLY A 132 -2.41 8.25 23.89
N GLY A 133 -1.12 8.24 24.27
CA GLY A 133 -0.68 8.35 25.67
C GLY A 133 -0.65 9.80 26.19
N PRO A 134 -0.33 9.97 27.49
CA PRO A 134 -0.29 11.31 28.10
C PRO A 134 0.73 12.23 27.43
N GLU A 135 1.88 11.74 27.02
CA GLU A 135 2.97 12.50 26.41
C GLU A 135 2.70 12.85 24.96
N VAL A 136 1.93 11.99 24.26
CA VAL A 136 1.58 12.17 22.84
C VAL A 136 0.07 11.97 22.64
N PRO A 137 -0.76 12.90 23.14
CA PRO A 137 -2.21 12.85 22.92
C PRO A 137 -2.55 12.75 21.43
N LEU A 138 -3.73 12.20 21.08
CA LEU A 138 -4.21 12.10 19.70
C LEU A 138 -4.15 13.43 18.95
N ALA A 139 -4.37 14.55 19.66
CA ALA A 139 -4.26 15.88 19.08
C ALA A 139 -2.85 16.23 18.55
N THR A 140 -1.80 15.59 19.08
CA THR A 140 -0.43 15.78 18.59
C THR A 140 -0.24 15.08 17.23
N PHE A 141 -0.76 13.88 17.09
CA PHE A 141 -0.75 13.15 15.82
C PHE A 141 -1.65 13.83 14.76
N ALA A 142 -2.82 14.26 15.17
CA ALA A 142 -3.75 15.02 14.33
C ALA A 142 -3.13 16.33 13.82
N ASP A 143 -2.38 17.07 14.68
CA ASP A 143 -1.72 18.31 14.27
C ASP A 143 -0.65 18.10 13.19
N LEU A 144 0.15 17.04 13.29
CA LEU A 144 1.11 16.68 12.24
C LEU A 144 0.40 16.52 10.89
N TRP A 145 -0.66 15.71 10.87
CA TRP A 145 -1.36 15.42 9.62
C TRP A 145 -2.13 16.64 9.09
N ARG A 146 -2.71 17.44 9.95
CA ARG A 146 -3.32 18.72 9.56
C ARG A 146 -2.30 19.63 8.86
N ARG A 147 -1.09 19.77 9.41
CA ARG A 147 -0.03 20.62 8.81
C ARG A 147 0.43 20.09 7.46
N LEU A 148 0.68 18.78 7.35
CA LEU A 148 1.05 18.16 6.08
C LEU A 148 -0.06 18.27 5.04
N ALA A 149 -1.31 18.06 5.46
CA ALA A 149 -2.46 18.18 4.58
C ALA A 149 -2.67 19.60 4.04
N VAL A 150 -2.43 20.64 4.84
CA VAL A 150 -2.48 22.06 4.37
C VAL A 150 -1.46 22.30 3.26
N ILE A 151 -0.28 21.67 3.35
CA ILE A 151 0.81 21.88 2.37
C ILE A 151 0.57 21.11 1.08
N PHE A 152 0.04 19.89 1.17
CA PHE A 152 -0.08 18.96 0.03
C PHE A 152 -1.52 18.72 -0.45
N ASN A 153 -2.52 19.46 0.04
CA ASN A 153 -3.95 19.22 -0.20
C ASN A 153 -4.40 19.31 -1.68
N SER A 154 -3.67 20.01 -2.50
CA SER A 154 -3.97 20.15 -3.94
C SER A 154 -3.13 19.23 -4.82
N ASP A 155 -2.25 18.43 -4.25
CA ASP A 155 -1.34 17.56 -4.99
C ASP A 155 -1.83 16.12 -5.01
N ASN A 156 -2.56 15.75 -6.07
CA ASN A 156 -3.08 14.39 -6.24
C ASN A 156 -2.00 13.32 -6.41
N ALA A 157 -0.75 13.69 -6.64
CA ALA A 157 0.37 12.76 -6.67
C ALA A 157 0.86 12.38 -5.28
N VAL A 158 0.46 13.11 -4.22
CA VAL A 158 0.82 12.80 -2.84
C VAL A 158 -0.25 11.93 -2.20
N ILE A 159 0.18 10.82 -1.61
CA ILE A 159 -0.62 9.88 -0.84
C ILE A 159 -0.16 9.96 0.61
N PHE A 160 -1.07 10.03 1.57
CA PHE A 160 -0.72 10.10 2.99
C PHE A 160 -0.70 8.71 3.61
N GLY A 161 0.49 8.21 3.98
CA GLY A 161 0.67 7.01 4.78
C GLY A 161 0.70 7.36 6.26
N LEU A 162 -0.38 7.10 6.99
CA LEU A 162 -0.57 7.66 8.33
C LEU A 162 0.56 7.31 9.30
N MET A 163 1.06 6.08 9.26
CA MET A 163 2.08 5.60 10.19
C MET A 163 2.68 4.30 9.67
N ASN A 164 4.00 4.14 9.78
CA ASN A 164 4.60 2.84 9.60
C ASN A 164 4.33 1.92 10.79
N GLU A 165 3.86 0.72 10.54
CA GLU A 165 3.85 -0.44 11.45
C GLU A 165 3.48 -0.12 12.91
N PRO A 166 2.28 0.36 13.21
CA PRO A 166 1.86 0.55 14.59
C PRO A 166 2.05 -0.73 15.41
N ASN A 167 2.82 -0.62 16.50
CA ASN A 167 3.05 -1.71 17.43
C ASN A 167 3.08 -1.21 18.88
N ASN A 168 2.99 -2.12 19.84
CA ASN A 168 2.84 -1.79 21.26
C ASN A 168 1.66 -0.83 21.54
N ILE A 169 0.65 -0.90 20.71
CA ILE A 169 -0.62 -0.19 20.79
C ILE A 169 -1.72 -1.21 20.47
N SER A 170 -2.86 -1.13 21.16
CA SER A 170 -4.00 -2.01 20.85
C SER A 170 -4.70 -1.59 19.56
N ALA A 171 -5.49 -2.51 19.00
CA ALA A 171 -6.21 -2.23 17.75
C ALA A 171 -7.23 -1.09 17.91
N SER A 172 -7.90 -1.00 19.07
CA SER A 172 -8.87 0.09 19.34
C SER A 172 -8.18 1.42 19.56
N GLU A 173 -7.07 1.45 20.32
CA GLU A 173 -6.29 2.68 20.51
C GLU A 173 -5.77 3.20 19.17
N TRP A 174 -5.24 2.29 18.32
CA TRP A 174 -4.76 2.69 17.01
C TRP A 174 -5.88 3.14 16.08
N ALA A 175 -7.04 2.48 16.09
CA ALA A 175 -8.21 2.92 15.31
C ALA A 175 -8.62 4.35 15.67
N GLY A 176 -8.63 4.70 16.96
CA GLY A 176 -8.89 6.07 17.42
C GLY A 176 -7.85 7.07 16.92
N ALA A 177 -6.55 6.71 16.92
CA ALA A 177 -5.49 7.56 16.41
C ALA A 177 -5.59 7.75 14.88
N ALA A 178 -5.83 6.67 14.15
CA ALA A 178 -6.00 6.71 12.70
C ALA A 178 -7.20 7.60 12.30
N GLN A 179 -8.34 7.46 13.00
CA GLN A 179 -9.51 8.29 12.74
C GLN A 179 -9.21 9.78 13.01
N ALA A 180 -8.53 10.09 14.12
CA ALA A 180 -8.13 11.48 14.43
C ALA A 180 -7.22 12.07 13.33
N GLY A 181 -6.32 11.27 12.76
CA GLY A 181 -5.49 11.66 11.61
C GLY A 181 -6.31 11.94 10.35
N ILE A 182 -7.24 11.04 10.01
CA ILE A 182 -8.16 11.20 8.87
C ILE A 182 -8.99 12.47 9.02
N ASP A 183 -9.62 12.67 10.19
CA ASP A 183 -10.46 13.82 10.45
C ASP A 183 -9.68 15.14 10.31
N ALA A 184 -8.45 15.17 10.85
CA ALA A 184 -7.57 16.32 10.74
C ALA A 184 -7.16 16.65 9.30
N ILE A 185 -6.89 15.63 8.49
CA ILE A 185 -6.61 15.77 7.06
C ILE A 185 -7.83 16.35 6.34
N ARG A 186 -9.00 15.75 6.54
CA ARG A 186 -10.23 16.15 5.84
C ARG A 186 -10.73 17.53 6.25
N ALA A 187 -10.52 17.93 7.50
CA ALA A 187 -10.84 19.28 7.98
C ALA A 187 -10.07 20.39 7.23
N THR A 188 -8.96 20.08 6.56
CA THR A 188 -8.23 21.05 5.71
C THR A 188 -8.81 21.18 4.29
N GLY A 189 -9.77 20.36 3.92
CA GLY A 189 -10.26 20.25 2.54
C GLY A 189 -9.42 19.31 1.66
N ALA A 190 -8.37 18.70 2.19
CA ALA A 190 -7.52 17.78 1.43
C ALA A 190 -8.30 16.54 0.98
N ASN A 191 -8.12 16.17 -0.30
CA ASN A 191 -8.76 15.01 -0.92
C ASN A 191 -7.78 13.88 -1.28
N ASN A 192 -6.55 13.94 -0.82
CA ASN A 192 -5.52 12.93 -1.06
C ASN A 192 -5.98 11.53 -0.62
N LEU A 193 -5.48 10.48 -1.29
CA LEU A 193 -5.63 9.11 -0.81
C LEU A 193 -4.91 8.97 0.53
N ILE A 194 -5.55 8.30 1.49
CA ILE A 194 -4.98 8.00 2.80
C ILE A 194 -4.76 6.49 2.91
N LEU A 195 -3.56 6.07 3.31
CA LEU A 195 -3.25 4.69 3.66
C LEU A 195 -3.30 4.55 5.18
N VAL A 196 -4.09 3.59 5.65
CA VAL A 196 -4.40 3.36 7.06
C VAL A 196 -3.83 2.01 7.47
N PRO A 197 -2.70 1.94 8.17
CA PRO A 197 -2.16 0.69 8.66
C PRO A 197 -2.96 0.15 9.85
N GLY A 198 -2.73 -1.13 10.20
CA GLY A 198 -3.23 -1.75 11.41
C GLY A 198 -2.20 -1.78 12.53
N ALA A 199 -2.60 -2.14 13.75
CA ALA A 199 -1.70 -2.55 14.83
C ALA A 199 -1.01 -3.90 14.47
N LEU A 200 -0.15 -4.41 15.35
CA LEU A 200 0.62 -5.65 15.13
C LEU A 200 1.47 -5.58 13.85
N TRP A 201 2.26 -4.48 13.72
CA TRP A 201 3.09 -4.22 12.54
C TRP A 201 2.34 -4.27 11.22
N THR A 202 1.03 -4.01 11.26
CA THR A 202 0.13 -4.02 10.09
C THR A 202 0.19 -5.28 9.23
N GLY A 203 0.54 -6.44 9.84
CA GLY A 203 0.67 -7.71 9.12
C GLY A 203 -0.63 -8.17 8.48
N ALA A 204 -0.62 -8.52 7.20
CA ALA A 204 -1.79 -9.11 6.56
C ALA A 204 -2.17 -10.45 7.20
N HIS A 205 -1.15 -11.28 7.54
CA HIS A 205 -1.34 -12.57 8.22
C HIS A 205 -1.92 -12.42 9.65
N SER A 206 -1.65 -11.30 10.32
CA SER A 206 -2.10 -11.03 11.69
C SER A 206 -3.33 -10.11 11.78
N TRP A 207 -3.98 -9.80 10.65
CA TRP A 207 -5.11 -8.86 10.59
C TRP A 207 -6.27 -9.24 11.51
N HIS A 208 -6.50 -10.55 11.71
CA HIS A 208 -7.53 -11.09 12.59
C HIS A 208 -7.02 -11.46 13.98
N SER A 209 -5.72 -11.28 14.26
CA SER A 209 -5.15 -11.58 15.58
C SER A 209 -5.58 -10.54 16.61
N LEU A 210 -5.86 -11.00 17.83
CA LEU A 210 -6.28 -10.13 18.92
C LEU A 210 -5.09 -9.35 19.48
N THR A 211 -5.32 -8.09 19.78
CA THR A 211 -4.42 -7.24 20.56
C THR A 211 -4.76 -7.31 22.06
N SER A 212 -4.02 -6.59 22.89
CA SER A 212 -4.14 -6.63 24.36
C SER A 212 -5.51 -6.21 24.90
N ASP A 213 -6.30 -5.49 24.11
CA ASP A 213 -7.66 -5.06 24.45
C ASP A 213 -8.77 -6.05 24.00
N GLY A 214 -8.39 -7.20 23.43
CA GLY A 214 -9.31 -8.21 22.93
C GLY A 214 -9.93 -7.93 21.57
N TYR A 215 -9.51 -6.87 20.88
CA TYR A 215 -9.93 -6.57 19.51
C TYR A 215 -8.82 -6.90 18.51
N SER A 216 -9.24 -7.25 17.28
CA SER A 216 -8.34 -7.39 16.15
C SER A 216 -8.38 -6.14 15.26
N ASN A 217 -7.40 -6.00 14.34
CA ASN A 217 -7.49 -4.98 13.29
C ASN A 217 -8.80 -5.13 12.49
N ALA A 218 -9.19 -6.35 12.18
CA ALA A 218 -10.41 -6.64 11.44
C ALA A 218 -11.68 -6.09 12.11
N THR A 219 -11.72 -6.08 13.44
CA THR A 219 -12.87 -5.55 14.20
C THR A 219 -12.75 -4.06 14.49
N ALA A 220 -11.60 -3.61 14.99
CA ALA A 220 -11.42 -2.24 15.42
C ALA A 220 -11.40 -1.24 14.22
N LEU A 221 -10.72 -1.62 13.13
CA LEU A 221 -10.59 -0.75 11.97
C LEU A 221 -11.78 -0.81 11.01
N ALA A 222 -12.71 -1.73 11.20
CA ALA A 222 -13.95 -1.77 10.41
C ALA A 222 -14.78 -0.49 10.54
N SER A 223 -14.69 0.19 11.68
CA SER A 223 -15.39 1.46 11.98
C SER A 223 -14.75 2.69 11.36
N ILE A 224 -13.52 2.59 10.81
CA ILE A 224 -12.86 3.72 10.16
C ILE A 224 -13.73 4.27 9.04
N SER A 225 -13.94 5.58 9.08
CA SER A 225 -14.72 6.33 8.11
C SER A 225 -13.93 7.51 7.54
N ASP A 226 -14.18 7.80 6.29
CA ASP A 226 -13.68 8.97 5.59
C ASP A 226 -14.84 9.54 4.77
N PRO A 227 -15.23 10.81 4.94
CA PRO A 227 -16.37 11.41 4.24
C PRO A 227 -16.21 11.37 2.72
N LEU A 228 -14.98 11.27 2.21
CA LEU A 228 -14.70 11.15 0.78
C LEU A 228 -14.56 9.69 0.31
N ASN A 229 -14.60 8.72 1.22
CA ASN A 229 -14.30 7.31 0.93
C ASN A 229 -13.01 7.14 0.11
N ARG A 230 -11.99 7.98 0.38
CA ARG A 230 -10.73 8.02 -0.37
C ARG A 230 -9.57 7.56 0.51
N TYR A 231 -9.68 6.35 1.00
CA TYR A 231 -8.66 5.67 1.80
C TYR A 231 -8.55 4.19 1.43
N ALA A 232 -7.48 3.57 1.84
CA ALA A 232 -7.26 2.14 1.77
C ALA A 232 -6.53 1.66 3.02
N PHE A 233 -6.75 0.41 3.42
CA PHE A 233 -5.97 -0.18 4.50
C PHE A 233 -4.61 -0.62 3.96
N GLU A 234 -3.55 -0.22 4.67
CA GLU A 234 -2.18 -0.61 4.38
C GLU A 234 -1.82 -1.84 5.20
N VAL A 235 -1.24 -2.84 4.54
CA VAL A 235 -0.67 -4.01 5.20
C VAL A 235 0.74 -4.26 4.73
N HIS A 236 1.54 -4.91 5.59
CA HIS A 236 2.86 -5.42 5.27
C HIS A 236 2.83 -6.94 5.29
N GLN A 237 3.63 -7.59 4.44
CA GLN A 237 3.69 -9.04 4.44
C GLN A 237 5.03 -9.57 3.94
N TYR A 238 5.82 -10.09 4.84
CA TYR A 238 7.04 -10.84 4.51
C TYR A 238 6.77 -12.34 4.45
N LEU A 239 7.67 -13.10 3.82
CA LEU A 239 7.44 -14.49 3.42
C LEU A 239 8.27 -15.48 4.23
N ASP A 240 9.08 -15.00 5.17
CA ASP A 240 9.85 -15.79 6.13
C ASP A 240 8.95 -16.33 7.28
N ALA A 241 9.51 -17.18 8.13
CA ALA A 241 8.76 -17.98 9.10
C ALA A 241 7.88 -17.14 10.03
N ASP A 242 8.44 -16.06 10.57
CA ASP A 242 7.78 -15.16 11.52
C ASP A 242 7.22 -13.86 10.88
N SER A 243 7.28 -13.75 9.55
CA SER A 243 6.87 -12.57 8.79
C SER A 243 7.65 -11.28 9.12
N SER A 244 8.86 -11.38 9.67
CA SER A 244 9.66 -10.23 10.08
C SER A 244 10.44 -9.56 8.93
N GLY A 245 10.63 -10.27 7.81
CA GLY A 245 11.48 -9.77 6.72
C GLY A 245 12.97 -9.81 7.03
N THR A 246 13.39 -10.64 7.99
CA THR A 246 14.80 -10.75 8.42
C THR A 246 15.51 -11.97 7.88
N SER A 247 14.78 -12.94 7.32
CA SER A 247 15.33 -14.19 6.78
C SER A 247 15.27 -14.24 5.25
N SER A 248 16.29 -14.83 4.65
CA SER A 248 16.34 -15.12 3.21
C SER A 248 15.56 -16.39 2.80
N VAL A 249 14.91 -17.08 3.75
CA VAL A 249 14.19 -18.34 3.53
C VAL A 249 12.70 -18.08 3.57
N CYS A 250 12.00 -18.36 2.47
CA CYS A 250 10.54 -18.32 2.42
C CYS A 250 9.95 -19.66 2.90
N VAL A 251 8.79 -19.59 3.58
CA VAL A 251 8.11 -20.76 4.18
C VAL A 251 7.74 -21.80 3.13
N SER A 252 7.21 -21.36 1.98
CA SER A 252 6.78 -22.21 0.87
C SER A 252 6.63 -21.38 -0.41
N GLU A 253 6.42 -22.05 -1.53
CA GLU A 253 6.15 -21.42 -2.83
C GLU A 253 4.79 -20.74 -2.90
N THR A 254 3.85 -21.02 -1.99
CA THR A 254 2.49 -20.46 -1.97
C THR A 254 2.30 -19.41 -0.88
N ILE A 255 3.22 -19.28 0.07
CA ILE A 255 3.06 -18.49 1.30
C ILE A 255 2.67 -17.05 1.03
N GLY A 256 3.13 -16.44 -0.07
CA GLY A 256 2.82 -15.06 -0.42
C GLY A 256 1.32 -14.84 -0.63
N ALA A 257 0.68 -15.65 -1.46
CA ALA A 257 -0.75 -15.60 -1.70
C ALA A 257 -1.54 -16.04 -0.44
N ASP A 258 -1.08 -17.10 0.24
CA ASP A 258 -1.79 -17.67 1.38
C ASP A 258 -1.95 -16.66 2.52
N ARG A 259 -0.89 -15.89 2.82
CA ARG A 259 -0.92 -14.86 3.87
C ARG A 259 -1.80 -13.64 3.54
N LEU A 260 -2.12 -13.40 2.27
CA LEU A 260 -3.01 -12.30 1.87
C LEU A 260 -4.51 -12.68 1.88
N ARG A 261 -4.86 -13.98 1.85
CA ARG A 261 -6.24 -14.44 1.62
C ARG A 261 -7.23 -13.88 2.64
N ALA A 262 -6.97 -14.05 3.92
CA ALA A 262 -7.89 -13.62 4.98
C ALA A 262 -8.12 -12.10 4.97
N PHE A 263 -7.07 -11.32 4.74
CA PHE A 263 -7.18 -9.87 4.59
C PHE A 263 -7.96 -9.48 3.33
N THR A 264 -7.72 -10.14 2.20
CA THR A 264 -8.44 -9.89 0.94
C THR A 264 -9.94 -10.16 1.10
N GLU A 265 -10.32 -11.25 1.77
CA GLU A 265 -11.72 -11.57 2.06
C GLU A 265 -12.35 -10.54 2.99
N TRP A 266 -11.62 -10.09 4.00
CA TRP A 266 -12.07 -9.03 4.89
C TRP A 266 -12.32 -7.72 4.13
N LEU A 267 -11.42 -7.31 3.23
CA LEU A 267 -11.62 -6.14 2.38
C LEU A 267 -12.91 -6.24 1.58
N ARG A 268 -13.15 -7.38 0.96
CA ARG A 268 -14.34 -7.61 0.11
C ARG A 268 -15.62 -7.59 0.92
N THR A 269 -15.63 -8.31 2.04
CA THR A 269 -16.79 -8.39 2.94
C THR A 269 -17.17 -7.03 3.52
N ASN A 270 -16.19 -6.18 3.80
CA ASN A 270 -16.42 -4.86 4.39
C ASN A 270 -16.47 -3.72 3.33
N ASN A 271 -16.45 -4.05 2.03
CA ASN A 271 -16.40 -3.06 0.94
C ASN A 271 -15.24 -2.05 1.12
N LYS A 272 -14.06 -2.56 1.45
CA LYS A 272 -12.84 -1.78 1.67
C LYS A 272 -11.82 -2.07 0.58
N ARG A 273 -10.74 -1.28 0.55
CA ARG A 273 -9.61 -1.46 -0.36
C ARG A 273 -8.33 -1.63 0.42
N GLY A 274 -7.37 -2.35 -0.16
CA GLY A 274 -6.08 -2.65 0.44
C GLY A 274 -4.91 -2.11 -0.39
N PHE A 275 -3.80 -1.89 0.28
CA PHE A 275 -2.51 -1.55 -0.29
C PHE A 275 -1.43 -2.36 0.44
N LEU A 276 -0.51 -2.97 -0.31
CA LEU A 276 0.63 -3.69 0.26
C LEU A 276 1.82 -2.74 0.35
N GLY A 277 1.99 -2.11 1.52
CA GLY A 277 3.00 -1.04 1.74
C GLY A 277 4.43 -1.57 1.80
N GLU A 278 4.60 -2.77 2.36
CA GLU A 278 5.90 -3.43 2.40
C GLU A 278 5.77 -4.94 2.17
N PHE A 279 6.65 -5.46 1.37
CA PHE A 279 6.94 -6.88 1.19
C PHE A 279 8.31 -7.01 0.53
N GLY A 280 8.96 -8.12 0.76
CA GLY A 280 10.26 -8.38 0.17
C GLY A 280 10.67 -9.83 0.36
N THR A 281 11.56 -10.32 -0.49
CA THR A 281 12.15 -11.65 -0.41
C THR A 281 13.59 -11.67 -0.91
N ALA A 282 14.35 -12.68 -0.50
CA ALA A 282 15.61 -13.01 -1.13
C ALA A 282 15.39 -13.63 -2.52
N ASN A 283 16.40 -13.54 -3.37
CA ASN A 283 16.40 -14.19 -4.68
C ASN A 283 16.82 -15.66 -4.57
N ASN A 284 15.85 -16.56 -4.46
CA ASN A 284 16.02 -18.01 -4.59
C ASN A 284 14.76 -18.65 -5.17
N ALA A 285 14.80 -19.89 -5.60
CA ALA A 285 13.71 -20.54 -6.36
C ALA A 285 12.38 -20.49 -5.61
N VAL A 286 12.34 -20.89 -4.32
CA VAL A 286 11.12 -20.91 -3.50
C VAL A 286 10.56 -19.50 -3.32
N CYS A 287 11.41 -18.55 -2.97
CA CYS A 287 11.00 -17.16 -2.77
C CYS A 287 10.52 -16.49 -4.07
N ASN A 288 11.17 -16.76 -5.19
CA ASN A 288 10.78 -16.23 -6.49
C ASN A 288 9.41 -16.76 -6.92
N THR A 289 9.13 -18.05 -6.71
CA THR A 289 7.81 -18.63 -6.98
C THR A 289 6.74 -18.02 -6.05
N ALA A 290 7.04 -17.91 -4.75
CA ALA A 290 6.15 -17.29 -3.78
C ALA A 290 5.83 -15.82 -4.11
N LEU A 291 6.84 -15.06 -4.54
CA LEU A 291 6.69 -13.67 -4.97
C LEU A 291 5.80 -13.54 -6.21
N GLN A 292 6.05 -14.35 -7.24
CA GLN A 292 5.21 -14.36 -8.45
C GLN A 292 3.76 -14.73 -8.11
N GLY A 293 3.55 -15.74 -7.27
CA GLY A 293 2.22 -16.15 -6.81
C GLY A 293 1.50 -15.05 -6.02
N MET A 294 2.23 -14.32 -5.16
CA MET A 294 1.70 -13.20 -4.40
C MET A 294 1.22 -12.05 -5.29
N LEU A 295 2.06 -11.63 -6.25
CA LEU A 295 1.73 -10.54 -7.17
C LEU A 295 0.58 -10.92 -8.11
N ALA A 296 0.58 -12.14 -8.64
CA ALA A 296 -0.52 -12.66 -9.45
C ALA A 296 -1.84 -12.73 -8.64
N TYR A 297 -1.76 -13.13 -7.35
CA TYR A 297 -2.92 -13.11 -6.47
C TYR A 297 -3.51 -11.72 -6.31
N MET A 298 -2.67 -10.69 -6.10
CA MET A 298 -3.13 -9.31 -6.00
C MET A 298 -3.75 -8.80 -7.31
N GLU A 299 -3.16 -9.11 -8.46
CA GLU A 299 -3.72 -8.77 -9.78
C GLU A 299 -5.11 -9.41 -9.98
N ASN A 300 -5.28 -10.68 -9.63
CA ASN A 300 -6.55 -11.40 -9.72
C ASN A 300 -7.61 -10.85 -8.75
N ASN A 301 -7.20 -10.08 -7.74
CA ASN A 301 -8.07 -9.44 -6.75
C ASN A 301 -7.98 -7.89 -6.81
N ALA A 302 -7.70 -7.33 -7.99
CA ALA A 302 -7.60 -5.88 -8.19
C ALA A 302 -8.95 -5.12 -8.02
N ASP A 303 -10.04 -5.84 -7.75
CA ASP A 303 -11.30 -5.28 -7.28
C ASP A 303 -11.17 -4.63 -5.90
N VAL A 304 -10.31 -5.18 -5.03
CA VAL A 304 -10.06 -4.69 -3.67
C VAL A 304 -8.64 -4.23 -3.43
N TRP A 305 -7.65 -4.67 -4.21
CA TRP A 305 -6.28 -4.22 -4.08
C TRP A 305 -5.97 -3.01 -4.97
N LEU A 306 -5.37 -1.95 -4.38
CA LEU A 306 -4.93 -0.77 -5.13
C LEU A 306 -3.53 -0.93 -5.70
N GLY A 307 -2.65 -1.64 -5.03
CA GLY A 307 -1.26 -1.78 -5.45
C GLY A 307 -0.31 -2.16 -4.34
N TRP A 308 0.98 -1.99 -4.62
CA TRP A 308 2.07 -2.43 -3.76
C TRP A 308 3.31 -1.56 -3.86
N THR A 309 4.16 -1.59 -2.82
CA THR A 309 5.51 -1.04 -2.79
C THR A 309 6.48 -2.04 -2.17
N TRP A 310 7.54 -2.41 -2.91
CA TRP A 310 8.57 -3.35 -2.47
C TRP A 310 9.44 -2.76 -1.35
N TRP A 311 9.81 -3.55 -0.36
CA TRP A 311 10.82 -3.20 0.63
C TRP A 311 12.15 -3.89 0.27
N ALA A 312 13.26 -3.16 -0.11
CA ALA A 312 13.32 -1.74 -0.34
C ALA A 312 14.46 -1.41 -1.32
N ALA A 313 14.55 -0.17 -1.66
CA ALA A 313 15.72 0.40 -2.32
C ALA A 313 16.23 1.61 -1.52
N GLY A 314 17.41 2.08 -1.86
CA GLY A 314 18.06 3.23 -1.25
C GLY A 314 19.58 3.10 -1.35
N ALA A 315 20.27 4.20 -1.65
CA ALA A 315 21.70 4.18 -1.91
C ALA A 315 22.58 3.78 -0.69
N TRP A 316 22.02 3.85 0.52
CA TRP A 316 22.74 3.49 1.75
C TRP A 316 22.44 2.08 2.27
N TRP A 317 21.59 1.32 1.59
CA TRP A 317 21.45 -0.09 1.94
C TRP A 317 22.78 -0.83 1.72
N ASN A 318 23.11 -1.72 2.67
CA ASN A 318 24.20 -2.64 2.47
C ASN A 318 23.92 -3.50 1.20
N THR A 319 24.95 -3.65 0.37
CA THR A 319 24.84 -4.44 -0.87
C THR A 319 24.50 -5.92 -0.61
N SER A 320 24.79 -6.43 0.60
CA SER A 320 24.42 -7.78 1.04
C SER A 320 22.99 -7.90 1.58
N TYR A 321 22.23 -6.79 1.71
CA TYR A 321 20.85 -6.87 2.15
C TYR A 321 20.00 -7.59 1.10
N ALA A 322 19.41 -8.72 1.48
CA ALA A 322 18.82 -9.67 0.54
C ALA A 322 17.63 -9.11 -0.25
N TYR A 323 16.96 -8.08 0.28
CA TYR A 323 15.77 -7.46 -0.35
C TYR A 323 16.09 -6.15 -1.07
N ASN A 324 17.38 -5.74 -1.07
CA ASN A 324 17.79 -4.51 -1.73
C ASN A 324 17.65 -4.61 -3.26
N VAL A 325 16.78 -3.78 -3.84
CA VAL A 325 16.59 -3.66 -5.29
C VAL A 325 17.13 -2.35 -5.87
N HIS A 326 17.90 -1.59 -5.07
CA HIS A 326 18.63 -0.44 -5.59
C HIS A 326 19.64 -0.90 -6.65
N PRO A 327 19.71 -0.26 -7.83
CA PRO A 327 20.59 -0.70 -8.91
C PRO A 327 22.04 -0.80 -8.47
N ASN A 328 22.79 -1.68 -9.08
CA ASN A 328 24.21 -1.77 -8.86
C ASN A 328 24.94 -0.51 -9.35
N LYS A 329 26.16 -0.27 -8.89
CA LYS A 329 26.96 0.91 -9.26
C LYS A 329 27.23 1.03 -10.77
N ASP A 330 27.21 -0.08 -11.48
CA ASP A 330 27.34 -0.15 -12.95
C ASP A 330 26.01 0.05 -13.69
N GLY A 331 24.92 0.31 -12.96
CA GLY A 331 23.57 0.50 -13.48
C GLY A 331 22.79 -0.77 -13.78
N THR A 332 23.36 -1.95 -13.49
CA THR A 332 22.64 -3.21 -13.69
C THR A 332 21.59 -3.44 -12.60
N ASP A 333 20.52 -4.14 -12.97
CA ASP A 333 19.41 -4.47 -12.08
C ASP A 333 19.78 -5.51 -11.02
N LYS A 334 19.09 -5.46 -9.90
CA LYS A 334 19.08 -6.58 -8.94
C LYS A 334 18.18 -7.71 -9.44
N PRO A 335 18.49 -8.97 -9.08
CA PRO A 335 17.79 -10.14 -9.61
C PRO A 335 16.26 -10.10 -9.45
N GLN A 336 15.74 -9.56 -8.35
CA GLN A 336 14.29 -9.46 -8.10
C GLN A 336 13.58 -8.59 -9.15
N MET A 337 14.28 -7.67 -9.80
CA MET A 337 13.70 -6.78 -10.82
C MET A 337 13.21 -7.55 -12.06
N VAL A 338 13.73 -8.76 -12.31
CA VAL A 338 13.23 -9.67 -13.37
C VAL A 338 11.76 -10.03 -13.15
N ILE A 339 11.32 -10.08 -11.87
CA ILE A 339 9.92 -10.33 -11.51
C ILE A 339 9.15 -9.02 -11.35
N LEU A 340 9.74 -8.04 -10.65
CA LEU A 340 9.05 -6.81 -10.27
C LEU A 340 8.74 -5.89 -11.46
N SER A 341 9.69 -5.70 -12.39
CA SER A 341 9.52 -4.78 -13.52
C SER A 341 8.37 -5.18 -14.46
N PRO A 342 8.25 -6.46 -14.91
CA PRO A 342 7.11 -6.87 -15.72
C PRO A 342 5.75 -6.72 -15.01
N GLN A 343 5.73 -6.93 -13.69
CA GLN A 343 4.51 -6.74 -12.90
C GLN A 343 4.14 -5.26 -12.77
N ALA A 344 5.14 -4.39 -12.53
CA ALA A 344 4.94 -2.96 -12.44
C ALA A 344 4.45 -2.36 -13.77
N ALA A 345 4.94 -2.83 -14.90
CA ALA A 345 4.54 -2.36 -16.22
C ALA A 345 3.06 -2.62 -16.55
N ARG A 346 2.38 -3.50 -15.81
CA ARG A 346 0.93 -3.78 -15.95
C ARG A 346 0.06 -2.81 -15.15
N ALA A 347 0.64 -2.09 -14.19
CA ALA A 347 -0.13 -1.11 -13.41
C ALA A 347 -0.68 -0.01 -14.33
N THR A 348 -1.91 0.43 -14.06
CA THR A 348 -2.53 1.51 -14.84
C THR A 348 -1.82 2.84 -14.56
N ARG A 349 -1.44 3.54 -15.62
CA ARG A 349 -0.88 4.90 -15.54
C ARG A 349 -1.97 5.96 -15.50
#